data_70c147bed2bdf13f545551150c7600b9
#
_entry.id   70c147bed2bdf13f545551150c7600b9
#
_cell.length_a   1.000
_cell.length_b   1.000
_cell.length_c   1.000
_cell.angle_alpha   90.00
_cell.angle_beta   90.00
_cell.angle_gamma   90.00
#
_symmetry.space_group_name_H-M   'P 1'
#
loop_
_entity.id
_entity.type
_entity.pdbx_description
1 polymer ?
#
loop_
_entity_poly.entity_id
_entity_poly.type
_entity_poly.pdbx_seq_one_letter_code
_entity_poly.pdbx_strand_id
1 'polypeptide(L)'
;MRARREFRNRRDVEVALLDALVDRTEEGMTVFELRAAVDADIDTIEEALSSLKSDGLITVDSDEDRVVILPDDRVVPDPGEEPEEERGIVDAIREKLGL
;
A
#
# COMPACT_ATOMS: atom_id res chain seq x y z
N MET A 1 -3.49 3.00 7.06
CA MET A 1 -2.70 3.93 6.22
C MET A 1 -2.92 3.58 4.75
N ARG A 2 -2.81 4.54 3.88
CA ARG A 2 -3.05 4.33 2.45
C ARG A 2 -1.82 4.75 1.67
N ALA A 3 -1.60 4.14 0.50
CA ALA A 3 -0.50 4.51 -0.37
C ALA A 3 -0.59 5.98 -0.78
N ARG A 4 0.55 6.60 -1.09
CA ARG A 4 0.59 7.97 -1.56
C ARG A 4 -0.33 8.17 -2.76
N ARG A 5 -0.96 9.30 -2.83
CA ARG A 5 -1.94 9.64 -3.87
C ARG A 5 -1.42 9.42 -5.29
N GLU A 6 -0.18 9.76 -5.54
CA GLU A 6 0.44 9.63 -6.87
C GLU A 6 0.53 8.19 -7.36
N PHE A 7 0.45 7.22 -6.44
CA PHE A 7 0.49 5.81 -6.79
C PHE A 7 -0.89 5.15 -6.77
N ARG A 8 -1.95 5.93 -6.61
CA ARG A 8 -3.31 5.40 -6.56
C ARG A 8 -4.03 5.44 -7.90
N ASN A 9 -3.44 6.03 -8.93
CA ASN A 9 -4.02 6.08 -10.27
C ASN A 9 -3.62 4.83 -11.06
N ARG A 10 -4.10 3.69 -10.60
CA ARG A 10 -3.78 2.36 -11.13
C ARG A 10 -5.03 1.48 -11.06
N ARG A 11 -4.91 0.23 -11.51
CA ARG A 11 -6.00 -0.73 -11.39
C ARG A 11 -6.38 -0.91 -9.91
N ASP A 12 -7.66 -1.13 -9.65
CA ASP A 12 -8.16 -1.25 -8.27
C ASP A 12 -7.42 -2.31 -7.46
N VAL A 13 -7.10 -3.45 -8.05
CA VAL A 13 -6.39 -4.52 -7.35
C VAL A 13 -4.98 -4.07 -6.96
N GLU A 14 -4.30 -3.32 -7.82
CA GLU A 14 -2.95 -2.81 -7.50
C GLU A 14 -3.00 -1.81 -6.35
N VAL A 15 -3.98 -0.92 -6.37
CA VAL A 15 -4.16 0.05 -5.29
C VAL A 15 -4.48 -0.66 -3.97
N ALA A 16 -5.35 -1.66 -4.01
CA ALA A 16 -5.70 -2.44 -2.82
C ALA A 16 -4.47 -3.16 -2.24
N LEU A 17 -3.62 -3.71 -3.10
CA LEU A 17 -2.39 -4.36 -2.66
C LEU A 17 -1.43 -3.36 -2.02
N LEU A 18 -1.25 -2.20 -2.65
CA LEU A 18 -0.39 -1.16 -2.09
C LEU A 18 -0.91 -0.67 -0.73
N ASP A 19 -2.20 -0.45 -0.60
CA ASP A 19 -2.80 -0.01 0.66
C ASP A 19 -2.58 -1.06 1.77
N ALA A 20 -2.74 -2.33 1.45
CA ALA A 20 -2.51 -3.40 2.41
C ALA A 20 -1.04 -3.45 2.85
N LEU A 21 -0.13 -3.30 1.90
CA LEU A 21 1.31 -3.32 2.20
C LEU A 21 1.74 -2.12 3.03
N VAL A 22 1.18 -0.95 2.75
CA VAL A 22 1.52 0.28 3.49
C VAL A 22 1.12 0.15 4.96
N ASP A 23 0.05 -0.58 5.28
CA ASP A 23 -0.34 -0.86 6.65
C ASP A 23 0.65 -1.78 7.38
N ARG A 24 1.48 -2.51 6.63
CA ARG A 24 2.44 -3.46 7.17
C ARG A 24 3.86 -3.15 6.69
N THR A 25 4.21 -1.87 6.65
CA THR A 25 5.46 -1.38 6.06
C THR A 25 6.71 -2.04 6.61
N GLU A 26 6.78 -2.28 7.91
CA GLU A 26 7.97 -2.86 8.54
C GLU A 26 8.03 -4.38 8.42
N GLU A 27 6.88 -5.02 8.54
CA GLU A 27 6.80 -6.47 8.54
C GLU A 27 6.65 -7.05 7.14
N GLY A 28 6.03 -6.28 6.25
CA GLY A 28 5.65 -6.78 4.94
C GLY A 28 4.50 -7.77 5.02
N MET A 29 4.16 -8.35 3.88
CA MET A 29 3.10 -9.36 3.80
C MET A 29 3.50 -10.47 2.85
N THR A 30 3.10 -11.68 3.19
CA THR A 30 3.21 -12.81 2.28
C THR A 30 2.09 -12.76 1.26
N VAL A 31 2.20 -13.53 0.17
CA VAL A 31 1.13 -13.64 -0.81
C VAL A 31 -0.15 -14.18 -0.16
N PHE A 32 -0.04 -15.09 0.78
CA PHE A 32 -1.20 -15.61 1.52
C PHE A 32 -1.93 -14.51 2.28
N GLU A 33 -1.18 -13.66 2.96
CA GLU A 33 -1.76 -12.54 3.69
C GLU A 33 -2.42 -11.53 2.76
N LEU A 34 -1.79 -11.27 1.61
CA LEU A 34 -2.37 -10.38 0.60
C LEU A 34 -3.67 -10.95 0.03
N ARG A 35 -3.73 -12.25 -0.20
CA ARG A 35 -4.95 -12.90 -0.68
C ARG A 35 -6.10 -12.77 0.32
N ALA A 36 -5.78 -12.79 1.60
CA ALA A 36 -6.78 -12.60 2.64
C ALA A 36 -7.23 -11.15 2.75
N ALA A 37 -6.34 -10.21 2.45
CA ALA A 37 -6.61 -8.78 2.59
C ALA A 37 -7.29 -8.18 1.35
N VAL A 38 -7.05 -8.74 0.16
CA VAL A 38 -7.53 -8.21 -1.10
C VAL A 38 -8.45 -9.23 -1.77
N ASP A 39 -9.65 -8.80 -2.08
CA ASP A 39 -10.65 -9.66 -2.71
C ASP A 39 -10.42 -9.78 -4.22
N ALA A 40 -9.53 -10.68 -4.58
CA ALA A 40 -9.20 -10.98 -5.97
C ALA A 40 -8.66 -12.41 -6.05
N ASP A 41 -8.75 -13.04 -7.23
CA ASP A 41 -8.18 -14.37 -7.38
C ASP A 41 -6.66 -14.32 -7.45
N ILE A 42 -6.03 -15.48 -7.26
CA ILE A 42 -4.57 -15.57 -7.17
C ILE A 42 -3.88 -15.10 -8.47
N ASP A 43 -4.44 -15.44 -9.61
CA ASP A 43 -3.86 -15.06 -10.90
C ASP A 43 -3.85 -13.54 -11.06
N THR A 44 -4.95 -12.88 -10.68
CA THR A 44 -5.05 -11.43 -10.73
C THR A 44 -4.06 -10.78 -9.76
N ILE A 45 -3.94 -11.33 -8.56
CA ILE A 45 -2.99 -10.83 -7.57
C ILE A 45 -1.55 -10.98 -8.06
N GLU A 46 -1.21 -12.12 -8.63
CA GLU A 46 0.14 -12.35 -9.16
C GLU A 46 0.47 -11.41 -10.31
N GLU A 47 -0.47 -11.18 -11.22
CA GLU A 47 -0.29 -10.21 -12.31
C GLU A 47 -0.06 -8.81 -11.76
N ALA A 48 -0.87 -8.41 -10.79
CA ALA A 48 -0.77 -7.10 -10.17
C ALA A 48 0.57 -6.93 -9.46
N LEU A 49 1.00 -7.95 -8.72
CA LEU A 49 2.30 -7.91 -8.04
C LEU A 49 3.46 -7.81 -9.02
N SER A 50 3.38 -8.53 -10.14
CA SER A 50 4.39 -8.47 -11.19
C SER A 50 4.48 -7.06 -11.78
N SER A 51 3.34 -6.44 -12.02
CA SER A 51 3.29 -5.06 -12.52
C SER A 51 3.88 -4.07 -11.53
N LEU A 52 3.52 -4.18 -10.25
CA LEU A 52 4.03 -3.32 -9.19
C LEU A 52 5.55 -3.48 -9.03
N LYS A 53 6.04 -4.70 -9.12
CA LYS A 53 7.47 -4.97 -9.03
C LYS A 53 8.21 -4.36 -10.21
N SER A 54 7.68 -4.50 -11.42
CA SER A 54 8.27 -3.91 -12.62
C SER A 54 8.37 -2.41 -12.52
N ASP A 55 7.39 -1.77 -11.89
CA ASP A 55 7.39 -0.32 -11.71
C ASP A 55 8.22 0.12 -10.49
N GLY A 56 8.81 -0.82 -9.76
CA GLY A 56 9.63 -0.51 -8.60
C GLY A 56 8.86 -0.04 -7.38
N LEU A 57 7.57 -0.36 -7.31
CA LEU A 57 6.71 0.08 -6.20
C LEU A 57 6.68 -0.91 -5.04
N ILE A 58 7.17 -2.12 -5.26
CA ILE A 58 7.30 -3.13 -4.21
C ILE A 58 8.65 -3.82 -4.35
N THR A 59 9.11 -4.39 -3.25
CA THR A 59 10.30 -5.25 -3.22
C THR A 59 9.89 -6.61 -2.66
N VAL A 60 10.63 -7.63 -3.07
CA VAL A 60 10.41 -9.00 -2.60
C VAL A 60 11.62 -9.44 -1.82
N ASP A 61 11.41 -9.78 -0.56
CA ASP A 61 12.47 -10.25 0.33
C ASP A 61 12.25 -11.74 0.57
N SER A 62 13.16 -12.56 0.05
CA SER A 62 13.09 -14.02 0.18
C SER A 62 14.03 -14.48 1.29
N ASP A 63 13.45 -15.08 2.32
CA ASP A 63 14.19 -15.74 3.37
C ASP A 63 14.02 -17.25 3.20
N GLU A 64 14.75 -18.05 3.98
CA GLU A 64 14.75 -19.52 3.86
C GLU A 64 13.37 -20.15 3.82
N ASP A 65 12.46 -19.65 4.65
CA ASP A 65 11.12 -20.22 4.79
C ASP A 65 9.99 -19.34 4.30
N ARG A 66 10.29 -18.10 3.91
CA ARG A 66 9.24 -17.12 3.59
C ARG A 66 9.64 -16.21 2.45
N VAL A 67 8.63 -15.84 1.68
CA VAL A 67 8.75 -14.73 0.72
C VAL A 67 7.83 -13.63 1.22
N VAL A 68 8.42 -12.48 1.52
CA VAL A 68 7.69 -11.33 2.06
C VAL A 68 7.75 -10.19 1.06
N ILE A 69 6.62 -9.53 0.85
CA ILE A 69 6.48 -8.42 -0.06
C ILE A 69 6.40 -7.13 0.76
N LEU A 70 7.20 -6.15 0.39
CA LEU A 70 7.29 -4.87 1.09
C LEU A 70 7.00 -3.73 0.11
N PRO A 71 6.33 -2.67 0.58
CA PRO A 71 6.15 -1.49 -0.28
C PRO A 71 7.46 -0.73 -0.39
N ASP A 72 7.69 -0.12 -1.55
CA ASP A 72 8.82 0.78 -1.72
C ASP A 72 8.58 2.05 -0.88
N ASP A 73 9.64 2.66 -0.37
CA ASP A 73 9.56 3.84 0.48
C ASP A 73 8.79 4.98 -0.18
N ARG A 74 8.86 5.10 -1.50
CA ARG A 74 8.16 6.15 -2.23
C ARG A 74 6.64 6.04 -2.13
N VAL A 75 6.12 4.83 -1.91
CA VAL A 75 4.69 4.58 -1.83
C VAL A 75 4.14 4.93 -0.45
N VAL A 76 4.98 4.79 0.58
CA VAL A 76 4.59 4.98 1.97
C VAL A 76 4.58 6.47 2.31
N PRO A 77 3.45 7.02 2.77
CA PRO A 77 3.44 8.42 3.20
C PRO A 77 4.28 8.60 4.46
N ASP A 78 4.88 9.77 4.61
CA ASP A 78 5.62 10.09 5.82
C ASP A 78 4.65 10.20 7.00
N PRO A 79 5.15 10.02 8.24
CA PRO A 79 4.30 10.19 9.41
C PRO A 79 3.60 11.56 9.39
N GLY A 80 2.28 11.56 9.45
CA GLY A 80 1.48 12.77 9.38
C GLY A 80 1.09 13.19 7.98
N GLU A 81 1.62 12.56 6.94
CA GLU A 81 1.23 12.80 5.54
C GLU A 81 0.09 11.86 5.18
N GLU A 82 -1.06 12.42 4.87
CA GLU A 82 -2.24 11.66 4.53
C GLU A 82 -2.62 11.87 3.06
N PRO A 83 -3.34 10.92 2.43
CA PRO A 83 -3.95 11.17 1.14
C PRO A 83 -4.78 12.45 1.19
N GLU A 84 -4.80 13.20 0.11
CA GLU A 84 -5.42 14.53 0.08
C GLU A 84 -6.84 14.59 0.64
N GLU A 85 -7.67 13.64 0.31
CA GLU A 85 -9.06 13.59 0.80
C GLU A 85 -9.15 13.47 2.32
N GLU A 86 -8.25 12.70 2.92
CA GLU A 86 -8.21 12.53 4.36
C GLU A 86 -7.55 13.75 5.03
N ARG A 87 -6.55 14.31 4.38
CA ARG A 87 -5.90 15.52 4.85
C ARG A 87 -6.89 16.67 4.95
N GLY A 88 -7.74 16.83 3.94
CA GLY A 88 -8.76 17.87 3.94
C GLY A 88 -9.69 17.78 5.14
N ILE A 89 -10.08 16.59 5.53
CA ILE A 89 -10.94 16.37 6.70
C ILE A 89 -10.21 16.74 7.98
N VAL A 90 -8.97 16.32 8.10
CA VAL A 90 -8.15 16.60 9.29
C VAL A 90 -7.91 18.10 9.43
N ASP A 91 -7.59 18.78 8.35
CA ASP A 91 -7.37 20.22 8.37
C ASP A 91 -8.62 20.98 8.78
N ALA A 92 -9.78 20.58 8.27
CA ALA A 92 -11.05 21.17 8.64
C ALA A 92 -11.36 21.03 10.13
N ILE A 93 -11.04 19.86 10.69
CA ILE A 93 -11.22 19.61 12.12
C ILE A 93 -10.29 20.49 12.94
N ARG A 94 -9.04 20.61 12.52
CA ARG A 94 -8.07 21.46 13.20
C ARG A 94 -8.50 22.92 13.22
N GLU A 95 -8.99 23.42 12.12
CA GLU A 95 -9.48 24.81 12.02
C GLU A 95 -10.64 25.04 12.99
N LYS A 96 -11.57 24.10 13.06
CA LYS A 96 -12.71 24.20 13.99
C LYS A 96 -12.28 24.21 15.43
N LEU A 97 -11.25 23.46 15.78
CA LEU A 97 -10.76 23.37 17.14
C LEU A 97 -9.76 24.46 17.49
N GLY A 98 -9.36 25.26 16.51
CA GLY A 98 -8.40 26.33 16.74
C GLY A 98 -6.98 25.85 16.95
N LEU A 99 -6.65 24.71 16.37
CA LEU A 99 -5.32 24.09 16.56
C LEU A 99 -4.33 24.46 15.46
#